data_394479fb2fb5961c6f861ae197d8afb0
#
_entry.id   394479fb2fb5961c6f861ae197d8afb0
#
_cell.length_a   1.000
_cell.length_b   1.000
_cell.length_c   1.000
_cell.angle_alpha   90.00
_cell.angle_beta   90.00
_cell.angle_gamma   90.00
#
_symmetry.space_group_name_H-M   'P 1'
#
loop_
_entity.id
_entity.type
_entity.pdbx_description
1 polymer ?
#
loop_
_entity_poly.entity_id
_entity_poly.type
_entity_poly.pdbx_seq_one_letter_code
_entity_poly.pdbx_strand_id
1 'polypeptide(L)'
;MRDDALDAIKAARDLDELKQVRLAHAGDRSPIALANREIGALPPAARADAGKRIGGARKAVAEALAERQAQLEAERDERVLVEETVDVTLPWDRAPRGARHPLTTLQERVADAFVAMGYEVAEGPELEGEWFNFDALNISPDHPARSEHDTFFVESVDSGKVLRTQTSPVQIRALLGRSLPVYVVSPGKVFRTDELDATHTPVFHQVEGLAIDEGLTMAHLKGTLDRFAEVMFGEGITTRFRPNYFPFTEPSAEMDLKCFVCRGASATPGNPPCRTCKSEGWIEWGGCGMVNPRVLVACGVDPARYSGFAFGMGIERTLMFRHNVEDMRDMVEGDTRFTLPFGMEV
;
A
#
# COMPACT_ATOMS: atom_id res chain seq x y z
N MET A 1 -34.86 22.56 -21.16
CA MET A 1 -33.61 21.92 -21.63
C MET A 1 -32.46 22.91 -21.81
N ARG A 2 -32.56 23.89 -22.74
CA ARG A 2 -31.49 24.90 -22.91
C ARG A 2 -31.35 25.75 -21.66
N ASP A 3 -32.44 26.35 -21.23
CA ASP A 3 -32.46 27.29 -20.10
C ASP A 3 -32.06 26.58 -18.79
N ASP A 4 -32.54 25.36 -18.53
CA ASP A 4 -32.12 24.54 -17.39
C ASP A 4 -30.61 24.25 -17.41
N ALA A 5 -30.03 24.03 -18.59
CA ALA A 5 -28.59 23.83 -18.74
C ALA A 5 -27.80 25.11 -18.45
N LEU A 6 -28.28 26.25 -18.94
CA LEU A 6 -27.62 27.55 -18.70
C LEU A 6 -27.70 27.94 -17.22
N ASP A 7 -28.83 27.69 -16.56
CA ASP A 7 -28.99 27.93 -15.12
C ASP A 7 -28.07 27.03 -14.29
N ALA A 8 -27.97 25.74 -14.64
CA ALA A 8 -27.07 24.82 -13.97
C ALA A 8 -25.59 25.21 -14.15
N ILE A 9 -25.18 25.64 -15.35
CA ILE A 9 -23.83 26.12 -15.66
C ILE A 9 -23.52 27.36 -14.81
N LYS A 10 -24.43 28.31 -14.73
CA LYS A 10 -24.26 29.53 -13.96
C LYS A 10 -24.18 29.25 -12.43
N ALA A 11 -24.88 28.24 -11.96
CA ALA A 11 -24.91 27.85 -10.54
C ALA A 11 -23.67 27.06 -10.08
N ALA A 12 -22.89 26.47 -11.01
CA ALA A 12 -21.69 25.73 -10.66
C ALA A 12 -20.66 26.62 -9.96
N ARG A 13 -20.20 26.21 -8.78
CA ARG A 13 -19.32 26.98 -7.89
C ARG A 13 -17.85 26.65 -8.07
N ASP A 14 -17.54 25.50 -8.63
CA ASP A 14 -16.17 25.04 -8.88
C ASP A 14 -16.09 24.22 -10.18
N LEU A 15 -14.86 23.85 -10.54
CA LEU A 15 -14.58 23.09 -11.78
C LEU A 15 -15.15 21.66 -11.71
N ASP A 16 -15.25 21.06 -10.53
CA ASP A 16 -15.81 19.73 -10.37
C ASP A 16 -17.34 19.72 -10.52
N GLU A 17 -18.04 20.70 -9.93
CA GLU A 17 -19.46 20.91 -10.17
C GLU A 17 -19.72 21.19 -11.66
N LEU A 18 -18.92 22.04 -12.31
CA LEU A 18 -19.04 22.33 -13.73
C LEU A 18 -18.85 21.10 -14.60
N LYS A 19 -17.92 20.22 -14.23
CA LYS A 19 -17.72 18.93 -14.91
C LYS A 19 -18.95 18.03 -14.83
N GLN A 20 -19.61 17.96 -13.69
CA GLN A 20 -20.86 17.18 -13.52
C GLN A 20 -22.00 17.81 -14.37
N VAL A 21 -22.12 19.13 -14.36
CA VAL A 21 -23.09 19.86 -15.19
C VAL A 21 -22.82 19.61 -16.67
N ARG A 22 -21.57 19.62 -17.10
CA ARG A 22 -21.18 19.28 -18.50
C ARG A 22 -21.64 17.88 -18.88
N LEU A 23 -21.42 16.88 -18.02
CA LEU A 23 -21.84 15.50 -18.28
C LEU A 23 -23.37 15.40 -18.39
N ALA A 24 -24.11 16.10 -17.51
CA ALA A 24 -25.58 16.05 -17.49
C ALA A 24 -26.22 16.76 -18.68
N HIS A 25 -25.68 17.90 -19.13
CA HIS A 25 -26.35 18.79 -20.09
C HIS A 25 -25.69 18.84 -21.49
N ALA A 26 -24.44 18.44 -21.61
CA ALA A 26 -23.70 18.42 -22.89
C ALA A 26 -23.13 17.04 -23.24
N GLY A 27 -23.19 16.04 -22.33
CA GLY A 27 -22.77 14.67 -22.59
C GLY A 27 -23.67 13.92 -23.56
N ASP A 28 -23.24 12.74 -24.01
CA ASP A 28 -23.95 11.91 -24.99
C ASP A 28 -25.36 11.47 -24.60
N ARG A 29 -25.65 11.46 -23.31
CA ARG A 29 -26.96 11.13 -22.74
C ARG A 29 -27.75 12.36 -22.27
N SER A 30 -27.24 13.56 -22.59
CA SER A 30 -27.94 14.79 -22.25
C SER A 30 -29.26 14.93 -23.02
N PRO A 31 -30.26 15.64 -22.45
CA PRO A 31 -31.54 15.88 -23.13
C PRO A 31 -31.40 16.50 -24.53
N ILE A 32 -30.41 17.38 -24.72
CA ILE A 32 -30.10 18.01 -26.01
C ILE A 32 -29.52 17.00 -27.00
N ALA A 33 -28.62 16.10 -26.53
CA ALA A 33 -28.05 15.05 -27.37
C ALA A 33 -29.12 14.01 -27.78
N LEU A 34 -29.99 13.64 -26.87
CA LEU A 34 -31.11 12.73 -27.14
C LEU A 34 -32.09 13.36 -28.17
N ALA A 35 -32.51 14.60 -27.93
CA ALA A 35 -33.37 15.31 -28.86
C ALA A 35 -32.75 15.45 -30.27
N ASN A 36 -31.44 15.60 -30.38
CA ASN A 36 -30.73 15.65 -31.66
C ASN A 36 -30.84 14.31 -32.40
N ARG A 37 -30.84 13.17 -31.73
CA ARG A 37 -31.00 11.84 -32.33
C ARG A 37 -32.41 11.61 -32.87
N GLU A 38 -33.41 12.25 -32.27
CA GLU A 38 -34.80 12.11 -32.67
C GLU A 38 -35.19 12.97 -33.88
N ILE A 39 -34.34 13.92 -34.32
CA ILE A 39 -34.63 14.78 -35.52
C ILE A 39 -34.93 13.93 -36.74
N GLY A 40 -34.23 12.80 -36.94
CA GLY A 40 -34.41 11.90 -38.07
C GLY A 40 -35.79 11.27 -38.13
N ALA A 41 -36.52 11.15 -37.06
CA ALA A 41 -37.86 10.59 -36.97
C ALA A 41 -38.99 11.63 -37.26
N LEU A 42 -38.63 12.92 -37.32
CA LEU A 42 -39.62 13.98 -37.61
C LEU A 42 -40.04 14.01 -39.08
N PRO A 43 -41.24 14.54 -39.41
CA PRO A 43 -41.64 14.82 -40.77
C PRO A 43 -40.65 15.77 -41.49
N PRO A 44 -40.41 15.62 -42.80
CA PRO A 44 -39.41 16.39 -43.54
C PRO A 44 -39.50 17.92 -43.36
N ALA A 45 -40.73 18.45 -43.29
CA ALA A 45 -40.96 19.89 -43.15
C ALA A 45 -40.55 20.43 -41.75
N ALA A 46 -40.51 19.58 -40.70
CA ALA A 46 -40.15 19.97 -39.33
C ALA A 46 -38.67 19.80 -39.01
N ARG A 47 -37.92 18.99 -39.79
CA ARG A 47 -36.51 18.67 -39.53
C ARG A 47 -35.60 19.87 -39.54
N ALA A 48 -35.79 20.78 -40.49
CA ALA A 48 -34.94 21.97 -40.65
C ALA A 48 -35.07 22.92 -39.46
N ASP A 49 -36.29 23.19 -38.96
CA ASP A 49 -36.52 24.04 -37.81
C ASP A 49 -36.03 23.38 -36.54
N ALA A 50 -36.32 22.10 -36.30
CA ALA A 50 -35.84 21.35 -35.18
C ALA A 50 -34.31 21.31 -35.14
N GLY A 51 -33.63 21.05 -36.25
CA GLY A 51 -32.18 21.08 -36.37
C GLY A 51 -31.58 22.44 -36.03
N LYS A 52 -32.18 23.52 -36.51
CA LYS A 52 -31.73 24.90 -36.22
C LYS A 52 -31.87 25.21 -34.70
N ARG A 53 -32.98 24.83 -34.06
CA ARG A 53 -33.24 25.06 -32.64
C ARG A 53 -32.31 24.24 -31.75
N ILE A 54 -32.09 22.97 -32.05
CA ILE A 54 -31.20 22.10 -31.31
C ILE A 54 -29.73 22.53 -31.53
N GLY A 55 -29.33 22.88 -32.72
CA GLY A 55 -28.01 23.41 -33.01
C GLY A 55 -27.72 24.71 -32.27
N GLY A 56 -28.71 25.63 -32.23
CA GLY A 56 -28.62 26.87 -31.44
C GLY A 56 -28.50 26.60 -29.93
N ALA A 57 -29.27 25.63 -29.41
CA ALA A 57 -29.19 25.25 -27.98
C ALA A 57 -27.81 24.64 -27.64
N ARG A 58 -27.28 23.74 -28.47
CA ARG A 58 -25.96 23.17 -28.31
C ARG A 58 -24.85 24.22 -28.29
N LYS A 59 -24.93 25.17 -29.25
CA LYS A 59 -23.95 26.25 -29.32
C LYS A 59 -24.00 27.12 -28.07
N ALA A 60 -25.17 27.55 -27.64
CA ALA A 60 -25.32 28.37 -26.45
C ALA A 60 -24.82 27.68 -25.18
N VAL A 61 -25.09 26.38 -25.01
CA VAL A 61 -24.59 25.59 -23.87
C VAL A 61 -23.08 25.42 -23.92
N ALA A 62 -22.50 25.18 -25.11
CA ALA A 62 -21.06 25.06 -25.25
C ALA A 62 -20.33 26.38 -24.96
N GLU A 63 -20.87 27.52 -25.44
CA GLU A 63 -20.31 28.84 -25.13
C GLU A 63 -20.39 29.18 -23.65
N ALA A 64 -21.53 28.92 -23.02
CA ALA A 64 -21.70 29.15 -21.58
C ALA A 64 -20.78 28.25 -20.72
N LEU A 65 -20.57 26.99 -21.09
CA LEU A 65 -19.61 26.11 -20.43
C LEU A 65 -18.17 26.61 -20.53
N ALA A 66 -17.78 27.07 -21.72
CA ALA A 66 -16.42 27.61 -21.93
C ALA A 66 -16.21 28.89 -21.14
N GLU A 67 -17.19 29.79 -21.13
CA GLU A 67 -17.13 31.04 -20.37
C GLU A 67 -17.08 30.78 -18.86
N ARG A 68 -17.94 29.91 -18.33
CA ARG A 68 -17.94 29.60 -16.89
C ARG A 68 -16.68 28.86 -16.46
N GLN A 69 -16.14 27.99 -17.32
CA GLN A 69 -14.87 27.32 -17.05
C GLN A 69 -13.75 28.34 -16.93
N ALA A 70 -13.63 29.29 -17.87
CA ALA A 70 -12.59 30.32 -17.81
C ALA A 70 -12.72 31.21 -16.55
N GLN A 71 -13.96 31.53 -16.15
CA GLN A 71 -14.20 32.27 -14.91
C GLN A 71 -13.73 31.50 -13.68
N LEU A 72 -14.13 30.21 -13.56
CA LEU A 72 -13.76 29.37 -12.41
C LEU A 72 -12.26 29.08 -12.36
N GLU A 73 -11.61 28.95 -13.52
CA GLU A 73 -10.15 28.83 -13.60
C GLU A 73 -9.46 30.10 -13.10
N ALA A 74 -9.93 31.29 -13.52
CA ALA A 74 -9.40 32.57 -13.05
C ALA A 74 -9.63 32.75 -11.53
N GLU A 75 -10.83 32.47 -11.03
CA GLU A 75 -11.17 32.52 -9.60
C GLU A 75 -10.29 31.56 -8.77
N ARG A 76 -10.02 30.36 -9.29
CA ARG A 76 -9.10 29.39 -8.69
C ARG A 76 -7.68 29.94 -8.64
N ASP A 77 -7.19 30.44 -9.77
CA ASP A 77 -5.81 30.90 -9.90
C ASP A 77 -5.55 32.12 -9.00
N GLU A 78 -6.51 33.07 -8.91
CA GLU A 78 -6.44 34.17 -7.96
C GLU A 78 -6.38 33.69 -6.50
N ARG A 79 -7.21 32.70 -6.15
CA ARG A 79 -7.21 32.12 -4.82
C ARG A 79 -5.88 31.42 -4.50
N VAL A 80 -5.36 30.61 -5.43
CA VAL A 80 -4.08 29.92 -5.29
C VAL A 80 -2.93 30.90 -5.10
N LEU A 81 -2.91 32.00 -5.85
CA LEU A 81 -1.89 33.05 -5.70
C LEU A 81 -1.89 33.67 -4.30
N VAL A 82 -3.03 33.71 -3.63
CA VAL A 82 -3.14 34.24 -2.26
C VAL A 82 -2.82 33.15 -1.23
N GLU A 83 -3.42 31.97 -1.38
CA GLU A 83 -3.30 30.87 -0.41
C GLU A 83 -1.90 30.23 -0.41
N GLU A 84 -1.25 30.16 -1.57
CA GLU A 84 0.08 29.59 -1.74
C GLU A 84 1.19 30.66 -1.77
N THR A 85 0.90 31.88 -1.31
CA THR A 85 1.91 32.94 -1.20
C THR A 85 2.99 32.50 -0.22
N VAL A 86 4.23 32.44 -0.69
CA VAL A 86 5.40 32.15 0.13
C VAL A 86 6.26 33.43 0.31
N ASP A 87 6.79 33.60 1.50
CA ASP A 87 7.73 34.69 1.78
C ASP A 87 9.11 34.30 1.21
N VAL A 88 9.41 34.88 0.04
CA VAL A 88 10.69 34.66 -0.66
C VAL A 88 11.87 35.36 0.02
N THR A 89 11.64 36.15 1.06
CA THR A 89 12.72 36.77 1.85
C THR A 89 13.25 35.87 2.95
N LEU A 90 12.55 34.78 3.24
CA LEU A 90 13.04 33.75 4.17
C LEU A 90 14.30 33.07 3.59
N PRO A 91 15.30 32.80 4.44
CA PRO A 91 16.50 32.09 4.00
C PRO A 91 16.12 30.74 3.44
N TRP A 92 16.29 30.55 2.14
CA TRP A 92 16.02 29.29 1.41
C TRP A 92 17.11 28.25 1.62
N ASP A 93 18.28 28.64 2.11
CA ASP A 93 19.44 27.81 2.40
C ASP A 93 19.41 27.14 3.79
N ARG A 94 18.31 27.26 4.52
CA ARG A 94 18.04 26.53 5.77
C ARG A 94 17.66 25.08 5.55
N ALA A 95 17.86 24.55 4.36
CA ALA A 95 17.66 23.12 4.13
C ALA A 95 18.48 22.32 5.14
N PRO A 96 17.91 21.34 5.85
CA PRO A 96 18.66 20.47 6.72
C PRO A 96 19.82 19.85 5.94
N ARG A 97 21.02 19.86 6.51
CA ARG A 97 22.23 19.34 5.84
C ARG A 97 22.21 17.84 5.59
N GLY A 98 21.13 17.17 5.92
CA GLY A 98 20.86 15.77 5.70
C GLY A 98 19.57 15.35 6.35
N ALA A 99 19.11 14.17 5.97
CA ALA A 99 18.01 13.46 6.61
C ALA A 99 18.33 11.97 6.60
N ARG A 100 17.93 11.25 7.64
CA ARG A 100 17.99 9.78 7.61
C ARG A 100 16.94 9.30 6.63
N HIS A 101 17.26 8.24 5.90
CA HIS A 101 16.25 7.64 5.04
C HIS A 101 15.11 7.06 5.91
N PRO A 102 13.83 7.34 5.63
CA PRO A 102 12.72 6.94 6.50
C PRO A 102 12.59 5.42 6.66
N LEU A 103 13.02 4.63 5.66
CA LEU A 103 13.08 3.16 5.79
C LEU A 103 14.07 2.73 6.88
N THR A 104 15.24 3.39 6.97
CA THR A 104 16.24 3.08 8.02
C THR A 104 15.67 3.41 9.41
N THR A 105 15.08 4.60 9.57
CA THR A 105 14.44 5.01 10.81
C THR A 105 13.33 4.05 11.23
N LEU A 106 12.49 3.63 10.26
CA LEU A 106 11.42 2.69 10.54
C LEU A 106 11.93 1.29 10.92
N GLN A 107 12.99 0.79 10.24
CA GLN A 107 13.61 -0.50 10.60
C GLN A 107 14.15 -0.50 12.03
N GLU A 108 14.85 0.57 12.42
CA GLU A 108 15.34 0.72 13.80
C GLU A 108 14.19 0.77 14.80
N ARG A 109 13.15 1.54 14.53
CA ARG A 109 11.96 1.60 15.39
C ARG A 109 11.27 0.25 15.53
N VAL A 110 11.20 -0.53 14.47
CA VAL A 110 10.68 -1.90 14.50
C VAL A 110 11.57 -2.79 15.36
N ALA A 111 12.90 -2.73 15.17
CA ALA A 111 13.84 -3.49 15.98
C ALA A 111 13.72 -3.13 17.47
N ASP A 112 13.68 -1.86 17.80
CA ASP A 112 13.53 -1.36 19.18
C ASP A 112 12.22 -1.83 19.83
N ALA A 113 11.12 -1.85 19.07
CA ALA A 113 9.84 -2.35 19.56
C ALA A 113 9.93 -3.82 19.98
N PHE A 114 10.63 -4.66 19.21
CA PHE A 114 10.80 -6.07 19.54
C PHE A 114 11.84 -6.29 20.62
N VAL A 115 12.93 -5.52 20.65
CA VAL A 115 13.91 -5.55 21.75
C VAL A 115 13.24 -5.21 23.07
N ALA A 116 12.34 -4.20 23.08
CA ALA A 116 11.55 -3.87 24.28
C ALA A 116 10.58 -4.99 24.71
N MET A 117 10.21 -5.90 23.81
CA MET A 117 9.43 -7.11 24.10
C MET A 117 10.30 -8.34 24.44
N GLY A 118 11.63 -8.19 24.51
CA GLY A 118 12.56 -9.26 24.86
C GLY A 118 13.11 -10.09 23.69
N TYR A 119 12.94 -9.62 22.46
CA TYR A 119 13.51 -10.25 21.28
C TYR A 119 14.96 -9.77 21.04
N GLU A 120 15.77 -10.63 20.46
CA GLU A 120 17.09 -10.26 19.95
C GLU A 120 17.00 -9.93 18.45
N VAL A 121 17.78 -8.94 17.99
CA VAL A 121 17.94 -8.69 16.56
C VAL A 121 18.90 -9.71 15.98
N ALA A 122 18.46 -10.43 14.98
CA ALA A 122 19.27 -11.42 14.25
C ALA A 122 19.50 -10.96 12.81
N GLU A 123 20.73 -11.09 12.34
CA GLU A 123 21.14 -10.79 10.97
C GLU A 123 21.56 -12.06 10.24
N GLY A 124 21.55 -12.00 8.92
CA GLY A 124 21.99 -13.08 8.05
C GLY A 124 22.31 -12.59 6.64
N PRO A 125 22.95 -13.45 5.83
CA PRO A 125 23.41 -13.09 4.49
C PRO A 125 22.20 -12.82 3.54
N GLU A 126 22.41 -11.92 2.58
CA GLU A 126 21.45 -11.67 1.50
C GLU A 126 21.55 -12.74 0.39
N LEU A 127 22.76 -13.26 0.16
CA LEU A 127 23.00 -14.41 -0.71
C LEU A 127 22.87 -15.69 0.12
N GLU A 128 21.87 -16.49 -0.18
CA GLU A 128 21.52 -17.68 0.58
C GLU A 128 21.62 -18.97 -0.24
N GLY A 129 21.80 -20.08 0.46
CA GLY A 129 21.58 -21.40 -0.12
C GLY A 129 20.08 -21.72 -0.19
N GLU A 130 19.67 -22.41 -1.24
CA GLU A 130 18.27 -22.81 -1.44
C GLU A 130 17.69 -23.57 -0.25
N TRP A 131 18.50 -24.37 0.42
CA TRP A 131 18.05 -25.11 1.60
C TRP A 131 17.51 -24.18 2.68
N PHE A 132 18.22 -23.06 2.97
CA PHE A 132 17.77 -22.10 3.97
C PHE A 132 16.55 -21.29 3.50
N ASN A 133 16.51 -20.96 2.21
CA ASN A 133 15.46 -20.10 1.66
C ASN A 133 14.16 -20.87 1.38
N PHE A 134 14.24 -22.19 1.18
CA PHE A 134 13.11 -23.02 0.76
C PHE A 134 12.94 -24.31 1.56
N ASP A 135 13.89 -25.24 1.50
CA ASP A 135 13.70 -26.62 2.02
C ASP A 135 13.44 -26.64 3.52
N ALA A 136 14.27 -25.94 4.30
CA ALA A 136 14.11 -25.82 5.74
C ALA A 136 12.81 -25.11 6.16
N LEU A 137 12.22 -24.32 5.26
CA LEU A 137 10.95 -23.63 5.43
C LEU A 137 9.75 -24.44 4.90
N ASN A 138 9.94 -25.72 4.62
CA ASN A 138 8.89 -26.60 4.10
C ASN A 138 8.29 -26.14 2.75
N ILE A 139 9.04 -25.38 1.96
CA ILE A 139 8.64 -24.97 0.62
C ILE A 139 9.05 -26.09 -0.35
N SER A 140 8.07 -26.75 -0.97
CA SER A 140 8.32 -27.89 -1.85
C SER A 140 9.06 -27.50 -3.14
N PRO A 141 9.77 -28.44 -3.80
CA PRO A 141 10.45 -28.17 -5.07
C PRO A 141 9.53 -27.63 -6.17
N ASP A 142 8.26 -28.05 -6.18
CA ASP A 142 7.26 -27.63 -7.18
C ASP A 142 6.56 -26.32 -6.81
N HIS A 143 6.95 -25.65 -5.73
CA HIS A 143 6.30 -24.43 -5.31
C HIS A 143 6.65 -23.26 -6.25
N PRO A 144 5.66 -22.44 -6.71
CA PRO A 144 5.90 -21.34 -7.65
C PRO A 144 6.99 -20.37 -7.22
N ALA A 145 7.10 -20.09 -5.92
CA ALA A 145 8.13 -19.19 -5.36
C ALA A 145 9.58 -19.65 -5.64
N ARG A 146 9.81 -20.88 -6.09
CA ARG A 146 11.13 -21.38 -6.53
C ARG A 146 11.41 -21.11 -8.00
N SER A 147 10.45 -20.57 -8.75
CA SER A 147 10.66 -20.28 -10.16
C SER A 147 11.59 -19.07 -10.36
N GLU A 148 12.29 -19.04 -11.50
CA GLU A 148 13.07 -17.87 -11.92
C GLU A 148 12.21 -16.60 -12.13
N HIS A 149 10.89 -16.79 -12.22
CA HIS A 149 9.95 -15.68 -12.33
C HIS A 149 9.72 -14.95 -11.00
N ASP A 150 10.01 -15.61 -9.86
CA ASP A 150 9.80 -15.06 -8.52
C ASP A 150 11.11 -14.91 -7.73
N THR A 151 12.18 -15.62 -8.12
CA THR A 151 13.45 -15.70 -7.37
C THR A 151 14.65 -15.37 -8.25
N PHE A 152 15.54 -14.51 -7.74
CA PHE A 152 16.86 -14.28 -8.36
C PHE A 152 17.84 -15.40 -7.97
N PHE A 153 18.17 -16.24 -8.94
CA PHE A 153 19.27 -17.19 -8.82
C PHE A 153 20.59 -16.51 -9.18
N VAL A 154 21.66 -16.86 -8.47
CA VAL A 154 23.00 -16.32 -8.72
C VAL A 154 23.81 -17.34 -9.50
N GLU A 155 24.45 -16.91 -10.61
CA GLU A 155 25.16 -17.72 -11.61
C GLU A 155 24.19 -18.55 -12.49
N SER A 156 23.47 -19.52 -11.92
CA SER A 156 22.48 -20.36 -12.60
C SER A 156 21.50 -20.97 -11.58
N VAL A 157 20.39 -21.50 -12.04
CA VAL A 157 19.43 -22.20 -11.17
C VAL A 157 20.07 -23.39 -10.46
N ASP A 158 20.99 -24.09 -11.14
CA ASP A 158 21.65 -25.27 -10.58
C ASP A 158 22.76 -24.92 -9.57
N SER A 159 23.07 -23.64 -9.36
CA SER A 159 24.09 -23.22 -8.39
C SER A 159 23.70 -23.45 -6.94
N GLY A 160 22.39 -23.61 -6.66
CA GLY A 160 21.84 -23.68 -5.31
C GLY A 160 21.97 -22.39 -4.51
N LYS A 161 22.23 -21.25 -5.18
CA LYS A 161 22.41 -19.93 -4.57
C LYS A 161 21.36 -18.97 -5.07
N VAL A 162 20.68 -18.31 -4.14
CA VAL A 162 19.61 -17.33 -4.42
C VAL A 162 19.84 -16.04 -3.65
N LEU A 163 19.36 -14.93 -4.17
CA LEU A 163 19.11 -13.77 -3.34
C LEU A 163 17.84 -14.06 -2.52
N ARG A 164 17.92 -13.94 -1.19
CA ARG A 164 16.83 -14.33 -0.29
C ARG A 164 15.54 -13.60 -0.63
N THR A 165 14.46 -14.36 -0.78
CA THR A 165 13.13 -13.83 -1.11
C THR A 165 12.36 -13.33 0.12
N GLN A 166 12.89 -13.60 1.30
CA GLN A 166 12.34 -13.29 2.63
C GLN A 166 13.45 -13.31 3.66
N THR A 167 13.21 -12.77 4.85
CA THR A 167 14.20 -12.84 5.94
C THR A 167 14.10 -14.13 6.78
N SER A 168 13.17 -15.03 6.46
CA SER A 168 12.99 -16.33 7.14
C SER A 168 14.24 -17.22 7.20
N PRO A 169 15.19 -17.21 6.23
CA PRO A 169 16.46 -17.93 6.38
C PRO A 169 17.22 -17.58 7.65
N VAL A 170 17.12 -16.33 8.12
CA VAL A 170 17.77 -15.91 9.38
C VAL A 170 17.16 -16.62 10.58
N GLN A 171 15.85 -16.89 10.56
CA GLN A 171 15.17 -17.66 11.60
C GLN A 171 15.71 -19.10 11.67
N ILE A 172 15.92 -19.74 10.52
CA ILE A 172 16.53 -21.08 10.43
C ILE A 172 17.96 -21.05 11.01
N ARG A 173 18.75 -20.05 10.62
CA ARG A 173 20.12 -19.87 11.16
C ARG A 173 20.13 -19.65 12.67
N ALA A 174 19.17 -18.88 13.17
CA ALA A 174 19.02 -18.65 14.60
C ALA A 174 18.70 -19.94 15.37
N LEU A 175 17.81 -20.79 14.85
CA LEU A 175 17.45 -22.07 15.46
C LEU A 175 18.62 -23.05 15.44
N LEU A 176 19.43 -23.09 14.38
CA LEU A 176 20.59 -23.95 14.29
C LEU A 176 21.77 -23.51 15.17
N GLY A 177 21.89 -22.22 15.45
CA GLY A 177 23.02 -21.63 16.15
C GLY A 177 22.78 -21.25 17.61
N ARG A 178 21.55 -21.37 18.13
CA ARG A 178 21.17 -20.90 19.48
C ARG A 178 20.53 -22.00 20.32
N SER A 179 20.65 -21.86 21.62
CA SER A 179 19.90 -22.68 22.56
C SER A 179 18.48 -22.15 22.73
N LEU A 180 17.52 -23.04 22.89
CA LEU A 180 16.13 -22.69 23.21
C LEU A 180 16.00 -22.21 24.68
N PRO A 181 15.10 -21.26 24.97
CA PRO A 181 14.16 -20.64 24.06
C PRO A 181 14.80 -19.61 23.10
N VAL A 182 14.16 -19.38 21.93
CA VAL A 182 14.61 -18.40 20.91
C VAL A 182 13.52 -17.38 20.65
N TYR A 183 13.86 -16.10 20.80
CA TYR A 183 13.02 -14.96 20.45
C TYR A 183 13.87 -14.02 19.60
N VAL A 184 13.65 -13.99 18.29
CA VAL A 184 14.44 -13.18 17.35
C VAL A 184 13.57 -12.37 16.42
N VAL A 185 14.06 -11.20 16.04
CA VAL A 185 13.52 -10.37 14.98
C VAL A 185 14.60 -10.13 13.92
N SER A 186 14.25 -10.23 12.67
CA SER A 186 15.19 -10.17 11.55
C SER A 186 14.73 -9.12 10.52
N PRO A 187 15.05 -7.83 10.73
CA PRO A 187 14.87 -6.83 9.68
C PRO A 187 15.95 -6.99 8.61
N GLY A 188 15.59 -6.80 7.34
CA GLY A 188 16.59 -6.88 6.28
C GLY A 188 16.02 -6.78 4.89
N LYS A 189 16.92 -6.59 3.91
CA LYS A 189 16.59 -6.59 2.49
C LYS A 189 16.22 -7.98 2.00
N VAL A 190 15.30 -8.00 1.07
CA VAL A 190 14.85 -9.18 0.34
C VAL A 190 14.69 -8.85 -1.14
N PHE A 191 14.65 -9.88 -1.97
CA PHE A 191 14.77 -9.74 -3.41
C PHE A 191 13.72 -10.61 -4.10
N ARG A 192 12.94 -10.02 -5.02
CA ARG A 192 11.98 -10.73 -5.87
C ARG A 192 12.05 -10.16 -7.28
N THR A 193 11.70 -10.95 -8.27
CA THR A 193 11.73 -10.54 -9.69
C THR A 193 10.53 -9.65 -10.08
N ASP A 194 9.94 -8.97 -9.10
CA ASP A 194 8.84 -8.03 -9.33
C ASP A 194 9.28 -6.84 -10.18
N GLU A 195 8.41 -6.35 -11.04
CA GLU A 195 8.61 -5.10 -11.75
C GLU A 195 8.50 -3.91 -10.80
N LEU A 196 9.30 -2.86 -11.07
CA LEU A 196 9.24 -1.62 -10.30
C LEU A 196 8.00 -0.81 -10.69
N ASP A 197 7.02 -0.73 -9.78
CA ASP A 197 5.82 0.08 -9.95
C ASP A 197 5.49 0.88 -8.66
N ALA A 198 4.31 1.47 -8.58
CA ALA A 198 3.89 2.25 -7.41
C ALA A 198 3.74 1.40 -6.12
N THR A 199 3.66 0.07 -6.24
CA THR A 199 3.35 -0.85 -5.13
C THR A 199 4.34 -1.99 -4.97
N HIS A 200 5.25 -2.18 -5.94
CA HIS A 200 6.25 -3.23 -5.96
C HIS A 200 7.63 -2.69 -6.32
N THR A 201 8.66 -3.32 -5.77
CA THR A 201 10.06 -3.09 -6.12
C THR A 201 10.82 -4.41 -6.00
N PRO A 202 11.78 -4.68 -6.91
CA PRO A 202 12.57 -5.92 -6.86
C PRO A 202 13.43 -6.05 -5.61
N VAL A 203 13.74 -4.95 -4.96
CA VAL A 203 14.51 -4.89 -3.72
C VAL A 203 13.68 -4.13 -2.68
N PHE A 204 13.30 -4.80 -1.61
CA PHE A 204 12.53 -4.19 -0.53
C PHE A 204 12.98 -4.75 0.83
N HIS A 205 12.40 -4.24 1.91
CA HIS A 205 12.76 -4.65 3.25
C HIS A 205 11.59 -5.37 3.93
N GLN A 206 11.92 -6.46 4.61
CA GLN A 206 11.00 -7.14 5.51
C GLN A 206 11.52 -7.10 6.94
N VAL A 207 10.60 -7.20 7.87
CA VAL A 207 10.89 -7.64 9.23
C VAL A 207 10.15 -8.93 9.47
N GLU A 208 10.87 -9.94 9.93
CA GLU A 208 10.27 -11.18 10.39
C GLU A 208 10.65 -11.45 11.83
N GLY A 209 9.75 -12.05 12.58
CA GLY A 209 9.99 -12.47 13.94
C GLY A 209 9.68 -13.94 14.15
N LEU A 210 10.46 -14.55 15.04
CA LEU A 210 10.32 -15.94 15.45
C LEU A 210 10.38 -16.03 16.97
N ALA A 211 9.45 -16.76 17.55
CA ALA A 211 9.49 -17.15 18.94
C ALA A 211 9.32 -18.67 19.05
N ILE A 212 10.27 -19.35 19.70
CA ILE A 212 10.22 -20.79 19.99
C ILE A 212 10.48 -21.00 21.48
N ASP A 213 9.49 -21.58 22.14
CA ASP A 213 9.53 -21.90 23.56
C ASP A 213 8.55 -23.02 23.89
N GLU A 214 8.52 -23.48 25.14
CA GLU A 214 7.52 -24.44 25.60
C GLU A 214 6.14 -23.76 25.74
N GLY A 215 5.11 -24.36 25.12
CA GLY A 215 3.72 -23.95 25.33
C GLY A 215 3.28 -22.65 24.65
N LEU A 216 4.02 -22.14 23.66
CA LEU A 216 3.58 -20.99 22.85
C LEU A 216 2.33 -21.34 22.03
N THR A 217 1.44 -20.38 21.87
CA THR A 217 0.14 -20.53 21.21
C THR A 217 -0.18 -19.37 20.28
N MET A 218 -1.22 -19.49 19.45
CA MET A 218 -1.79 -18.40 18.64
C MET A 218 -2.19 -17.18 19.49
N ALA A 219 -2.53 -17.35 20.77
CA ALA A 219 -2.86 -16.23 21.65
C ALA A 219 -1.62 -15.37 21.94
N HIS A 220 -0.45 -16.01 22.13
CA HIS A 220 0.82 -15.29 22.30
C HIS A 220 1.21 -14.54 21.03
N LEU A 221 1.08 -15.18 19.84
CA LEU A 221 1.29 -14.52 18.55
C LEU A 221 0.38 -13.31 18.42
N LYS A 222 -0.91 -13.46 18.68
CA LYS A 222 -1.87 -12.38 18.57
C LYS A 222 -1.51 -11.21 19.50
N GLY A 223 -1.21 -11.47 20.76
CA GLY A 223 -0.82 -10.43 21.73
C GLY A 223 0.45 -9.69 21.31
N THR A 224 1.46 -10.41 20.80
CA THR A 224 2.70 -9.83 20.27
C THR A 224 2.41 -8.89 19.09
N LEU A 225 1.59 -9.32 18.15
CA LEU A 225 1.27 -8.52 16.96
C LEU A 225 0.32 -7.36 17.26
N ASP A 226 -0.63 -7.52 18.18
CA ASP A 226 -1.48 -6.42 18.66
C ASP A 226 -0.60 -5.32 19.28
N ARG A 227 0.36 -5.69 20.13
CA ARG A 227 1.31 -4.74 20.71
C ARG A 227 2.20 -4.08 19.67
N PHE A 228 2.67 -4.83 18.70
CA PHE A 228 3.46 -4.29 17.59
C PHE A 228 2.65 -3.29 16.76
N ALA A 229 1.39 -3.59 16.46
CA ALA A 229 0.50 -2.68 15.75
C ALA A 229 0.28 -1.37 16.53
N GLU A 230 0.11 -1.43 17.85
CA GLU A 230 0.01 -0.22 18.70
C GLU A 230 1.27 0.65 18.62
N VAL A 231 2.46 0.04 18.67
CA VAL A 231 3.73 0.78 18.59
C VAL A 231 3.89 1.44 17.21
N MET A 232 3.46 0.77 16.15
CA MET A 232 3.61 1.28 14.78
C MET A 232 2.55 2.31 14.41
N PHE A 233 1.30 2.14 14.80
CA PHE A 233 0.16 2.93 14.32
C PHE A 233 -0.59 3.69 15.42
N GLY A 234 -0.16 3.56 16.66
CA GLY A 234 -0.75 4.27 17.81
C GLY A 234 -1.79 3.44 18.56
N GLU A 235 -2.12 3.92 19.76
CA GLU A 235 -3.12 3.30 20.63
C GLU A 235 -4.51 3.24 19.97
N GLY A 236 -5.23 2.16 20.22
CA GLY A 236 -6.60 1.96 19.73
C GLY A 236 -6.69 1.43 18.30
N ILE A 237 -5.56 1.11 17.65
CA ILE A 237 -5.59 0.40 16.37
C ILE A 237 -6.29 -0.95 16.54
N THR A 238 -7.23 -1.26 15.64
CA THR A 238 -7.95 -2.54 15.68
C THR A 238 -7.36 -3.50 14.65
N THR A 239 -7.06 -4.70 15.10
CA THR A 239 -6.51 -5.78 14.28
C THR A 239 -7.55 -6.88 14.09
N ARG A 240 -7.40 -7.65 13.03
CA ARG A 240 -8.08 -8.94 12.84
C ARG A 240 -7.14 -9.93 12.17
N PHE A 241 -7.40 -11.21 12.41
CA PHE A 241 -6.67 -12.31 11.78
C PHE A 241 -7.61 -13.06 10.87
N ARG A 242 -7.18 -13.27 9.61
CA ARG A 242 -7.88 -14.09 8.63
C ARG A 242 -7.09 -15.36 8.37
N PRO A 243 -7.70 -16.56 8.33
CA PRO A 243 -7.02 -17.78 7.94
C PRO A 243 -6.38 -17.63 6.56
N ASN A 244 -5.15 -18.10 6.44
CA ASN A 244 -4.42 -18.20 5.18
C ASN A 244 -3.53 -19.45 5.20
N TYR A 245 -2.76 -19.67 4.16
CA TYR A 245 -1.83 -20.77 4.03
C TYR A 245 -0.42 -20.28 3.72
N PHE A 246 0.54 -20.72 4.55
CA PHE A 246 1.97 -20.60 4.27
C PHE A 246 2.64 -21.93 4.54
N PRO A 247 3.58 -22.42 3.69
CA PRO A 247 4.22 -23.74 3.87
C PRO A 247 4.92 -23.91 5.22
N PHE A 248 5.47 -22.83 5.76
CA PHE A 248 6.29 -22.80 6.98
C PHE A 248 5.51 -22.56 8.27
N THR A 249 4.19 -22.35 8.19
CA THR A 249 3.31 -22.18 9.37
C THR A 249 2.04 -23.02 9.29
N GLU A 250 1.54 -23.49 10.45
CA GLU A 250 0.30 -24.25 10.58
C GLU A 250 -0.21 -24.18 12.04
N PRO A 251 -1.35 -23.53 12.33
CA PRO A 251 -2.18 -22.75 11.39
C PRO A 251 -1.51 -21.43 10.97
N SER A 252 -1.91 -20.94 9.80
CA SER A 252 -1.44 -19.67 9.23
C SER A 252 -2.56 -18.65 9.20
N ALA A 253 -2.20 -17.38 9.28
CA ALA A 253 -3.12 -16.27 9.16
C ALA A 253 -2.48 -15.05 8.51
N GLU A 254 -3.30 -14.21 7.94
CA GLU A 254 -2.97 -12.83 7.61
C GLU A 254 -3.51 -11.90 8.68
N MET A 255 -2.71 -10.91 9.03
CA MET A 255 -3.09 -9.85 9.95
C MET A 255 -3.50 -8.60 9.17
N ASP A 256 -4.73 -8.15 9.40
CA ASP A 256 -5.24 -6.90 8.87
C ASP A 256 -5.35 -5.84 9.96
N LEU A 257 -5.12 -4.60 9.57
CA LEU A 257 -5.40 -3.40 10.37
C LEU A 257 -6.72 -2.79 9.92
N LYS A 258 -7.55 -2.34 10.85
CA LYS A 258 -8.70 -1.52 10.51
C LYS A 258 -8.21 -0.23 9.85
N CYS A 259 -8.76 0.11 8.69
CA CYS A 259 -8.30 1.26 7.94
C CYS A 259 -8.35 2.53 8.80
N PHE A 260 -7.21 3.12 9.05
CA PHE A 260 -7.07 4.32 9.88
C PHE A 260 -7.53 5.60 9.16
N VAL A 261 -7.63 5.57 7.81
CA VAL A 261 -8.12 6.70 7.00
C VAL A 261 -9.64 6.78 7.07
N CYS A 262 -10.35 5.76 6.62
CA CYS A 262 -11.83 5.76 6.60
C CYS A 262 -12.45 5.12 7.85
N ARG A 263 -11.66 4.55 8.75
CA ARG A 263 -12.10 3.83 9.97
C ARG A 263 -13.15 2.75 9.70
N GLY A 264 -13.09 2.16 8.50
CA GLY A 264 -14.01 1.14 8.02
C GLY A 264 -15.29 1.70 7.37
N ALA A 265 -15.50 3.01 7.36
CA ALA A 265 -16.73 3.61 6.84
C ALA A 265 -16.96 3.32 5.35
N SER A 266 -15.91 3.27 4.54
CA SER A 266 -16.00 3.01 3.11
C SER A 266 -16.49 1.60 2.73
N ALA A 267 -16.49 0.66 3.67
CA ALA A 267 -17.06 -0.67 3.44
C ALA A 267 -18.61 -0.68 3.45
N THR A 268 -19.24 0.41 3.89
CA THR A 268 -20.69 0.55 3.87
C THR A 268 -21.15 1.12 2.54
N PRO A 269 -22.09 0.47 1.83
CA PRO A 269 -22.63 0.97 0.56
C PRO A 269 -23.17 2.40 0.71
N GLY A 270 -22.81 3.26 -0.26
CA GLY A 270 -23.23 4.67 -0.28
C GLY A 270 -22.24 5.64 0.37
N ASN A 271 -21.23 5.15 1.08
CA ASN A 271 -20.17 6.01 1.61
C ASN A 271 -19.09 6.29 0.54
N PRO A 272 -18.32 7.39 0.67
CA PRO A 272 -17.23 7.70 -0.23
C PRO A 272 -16.19 6.57 -0.30
N PRO A 273 -15.65 6.27 -1.49
CA PRO A 273 -14.62 5.25 -1.65
C PRO A 273 -13.32 5.66 -0.93
N CYS A 274 -12.65 4.68 -0.35
CA CYS A 274 -11.33 4.89 0.27
C CYS A 274 -10.24 4.23 -0.58
N ARG A 275 -9.28 5.00 -1.05
CA ARG A 275 -8.16 4.50 -1.85
C ARG A 275 -7.24 3.58 -1.04
N THR A 276 -6.97 3.93 0.22
CA THR A 276 -6.04 3.21 1.09
C THR A 276 -6.44 1.77 1.35
N CYS A 277 -7.72 1.52 1.63
CA CYS A 277 -8.23 0.16 1.84
C CYS A 277 -9.05 -0.38 0.66
N LYS A 278 -9.03 0.30 -0.50
CA LYS A 278 -9.84 -0.08 -1.67
C LYS A 278 -11.32 -0.29 -1.34
N SER A 279 -11.82 0.46 -0.37
CA SER A 279 -13.18 0.40 0.18
C SER A 279 -13.53 -0.88 0.96
N GLU A 280 -12.55 -1.71 1.30
CA GLU A 280 -12.77 -2.91 2.12
C GLU A 280 -12.85 -2.61 3.63
N GLY A 281 -12.41 -1.43 4.06
CA GLY A 281 -12.39 -1.02 5.47
C GLY A 281 -11.23 -1.61 6.28
N TRP A 282 -10.44 -2.51 5.69
CA TRP A 282 -9.29 -3.19 6.27
C TRP A 282 -8.09 -3.13 5.35
N ILE A 283 -6.90 -3.17 5.92
CA ILE A 283 -5.61 -3.13 5.22
C ILE A 283 -4.81 -4.34 5.66
N GLU A 284 -4.48 -5.22 4.74
CA GLU A 284 -3.57 -6.34 5.00
C GLU A 284 -2.18 -5.79 5.32
N TRP A 285 -1.63 -6.20 6.46
CA TRP A 285 -0.32 -5.73 6.92
C TRP A 285 0.77 -6.80 6.80
N GLY A 286 0.48 -8.04 7.13
CA GLY A 286 1.45 -9.12 7.00
C GLY A 286 0.92 -10.51 7.29
N GLY A 287 1.78 -11.51 7.04
CA GLY A 287 1.51 -12.90 7.30
C GLY A 287 2.05 -13.37 8.64
N CYS A 288 1.40 -14.36 9.26
CA CYS A 288 1.83 -14.94 10.52
C CYS A 288 1.28 -16.36 10.71
N GLY A 289 1.75 -17.06 11.73
CA GLY A 289 1.21 -18.37 12.09
C GLY A 289 2.06 -19.09 13.12
N MET A 290 1.57 -20.25 13.55
CA MET A 290 2.38 -21.16 14.35
C MET A 290 3.40 -21.85 13.44
N VAL A 291 4.64 -21.97 13.91
CA VAL A 291 5.71 -22.60 13.12
C VAL A 291 5.34 -24.06 12.82
N ASN A 292 5.42 -24.41 11.55
CA ASN A 292 5.14 -25.79 11.11
C ASN A 292 6.10 -26.77 11.79
N PRO A 293 5.61 -27.88 12.38
CA PRO A 293 6.46 -28.89 13.00
C PRO A 293 7.59 -29.40 12.11
N ARG A 294 7.41 -29.44 10.79
CA ARG A 294 8.47 -29.84 9.85
C ARG A 294 9.65 -28.87 9.83
N VAL A 295 9.39 -27.57 10.00
CA VAL A 295 10.43 -26.54 10.12
C VAL A 295 11.22 -26.76 11.43
N LEU A 296 10.55 -27.03 12.54
CA LEU A 296 11.19 -27.36 13.82
C LEU A 296 12.11 -28.57 13.68
N VAL A 297 11.59 -29.67 13.08
CA VAL A 297 12.36 -30.90 12.83
C VAL A 297 13.57 -30.63 11.94
N ALA A 298 13.43 -29.84 10.87
CA ALA A 298 14.54 -29.49 9.97
C ALA A 298 15.65 -28.73 10.72
N CYS A 299 15.32 -28.02 11.80
CA CYS A 299 16.26 -27.32 12.66
C CYS A 299 16.72 -28.12 13.89
N GLY A 300 16.32 -29.42 14.00
CA GLY A 300 16.69 -30.26 15.13
C GLY A 300 15.92 -29.98 16.44
N VAL A 301 14.81 -29.26 16.36
CA VAL A 301 13.94 -28.92 17.50
C VAL A 301 12.83 -29.97 17.63
N ASP A 302 12.63 -30.49 18.85
CA ASP A 302 11.57 -31.44 19.14
C ASP A 302 10.19 -30.76 19.21
N PRO A 303 9.28 -31.01 18.23
CA PRO A 303 7.97 -30.39 18.21
C PRO A 303 6.99 -30.95 19.25
N ALA A 304 7.33 -32.04 19.94
CA ALA A 304 6.54 -32.55 21.04
C ALA A 304 6.75 -31.74 22.34
N ARG A 305 7.90 -31.09 22.45
CA ARG A 305 8.26 -30.25 23.59
C ARG A 305 8.10 -28.76 23.33
N TYR A 306 8.49 -28.31 22.15
CA TYR A 306 8.54 -26.91 21.79
C TYR A 306 7.49 -26.57 20.73
N SER A 307 6.90 -25.42 20.88
CA SER A 307 6.04 -24.79 19.88
C SER A 307 6.53 -23.38 19.62
N GLY A 308 6.02 -22.74 18.58
CA GLY A 308 6.43 -21.39 18.29
C GLY A 308 5.56 -20.72 17.26
N PHE A 309 5.79 -19.45 17.08
CA PHE A 309 5.12 -18.68 16.06
C PHE A 309 6.11 -17.81 15.28
N ALA A 310 5.73 -17.49 14.06
CA ALA A 310 6.46 -16.58 13.19
C ALA A 310 5.50 -15.59 12.53
N PHE A 311 6.05 -14.45 12.13
CA PHE A 311 5.34 -13.40 11.42
C PHE A 311 6.28 -12.64 10.49
N GLY A 312 5.72 -11.99 9.46
CA GLY A 312 6.49 -11.16 8.53
C GLY A 312 5.68 -9.99 7.99
N MET A 313 6.29 -8.79 7.96
CA MET A 313 5.72 -7.55 7.45
C MET A 313 6.70 -6.83 6.54
N GLY A 314 6.17 -6.19 5.47
CA GLY A 314 6.94 -5.30 4.60
C GLY A 314 7.18 -3.93 5.26
N ILE A 315 8.43 -3.48 5.27
CA ILE A 315 8.82 -2.18 5.85
C ILE A 315 8.31 -1.03 4.99
N GLU A 316 8.49 -1.11 3.66
CA GLU A 316 8.00 -0.10 2.72
C GLU A 316 6.49 0.08 2.83
N ARG A 317 5.76 -1.04 2.87
CA ARG A 317 4.30 -1.01 3.02
C ARG A 317 3.87 -0.39 4.35
N THR A 318 4.61 -0.66 5.43
CA THR A 318 4.39 -0.03 6.73
C THR A 318 4.65 1.47 6.68
N LEU A 319 5.72 1.91 6.00
CA LEU A 319 6.04 3.32 5.78
C LEU A 319 4.95 4.03 4.97
N MET A 320 4.50 3.41 3.86
CA MET A 320 3.41 3.93 3.03
C MET A 320 2.15 4.18 3.86
N PHE A 321 1.75 3.21 4.66
CA PHE A 321 0.56 3.34 5.50
C PHE A 321 0.71 4.41 6.57
N ARG A 322 1.88 4.48 7.21
CA ARG A 322 2.14 5.40 8.32
C ARG A 322 2.22 6.86 7.88
N HIS A 323 2.78 7.12 6.70
CA HIS A 323 3.10 8.47 6.21
C HIS A 323 2.35 8.85 4.94
N ASN A 324 1.37 8.05 4.52
CA ASN A 324 0.57 8.26 3.32
C ASN A 324 1.43 8.45 2.05
N VAL A 325 2.50 7.65 1.93
CA VAL A 325 3.31 7.61 0.70
C VAL A 325 2.52 6.81 -0.34
N GLU A 326 2.25 7.41 -1.49
CA GLU A 326 1.39 6.80 -2.52
C GLU A 326 2.17 5.94 -3.52
N ASP A 327 3.45 6.22 -3.69
CA ASP A 327 4.30 5.57 -4.68
C ASP A 327 5.58 5.03 -4.03
N MET A 328 5.80 3.72 -4.15
CA MET A 328 6.97 3.05 -3.59
C MET A 328 8.28 3.48 -4.27
N ARG A 329 8.23 3.94 -5.52
CA ARG A 329 9.40 4.41 -6.27
C ARG A 329 10.06 5.60 -5.60
N ASP A 330 9.31 6.47 -4.94
CA ASP A 330 9.85 7.62 -4.20
C ASP A 330 10.87 7.19 -3.13
N MET A 331 10.73 5.98 -2.59
CA MET A 331 11.63 5.44 -1.57
C MET A 331 12.98 4.96 -2.13
N VAL A 332 13.07 4.66 -3.42
CA VAL A 332 14.23 4.01 -4.05
C VAL A 332 14.92 4.84 -5.13
N GLU A 333 14.26 5.87 -5.67
CA GLU A 333 14.81 6.73 -6.73
C GLU A 333 15.91 7.69 -6.24
N GLY A 334 16.09 7.82 -4.93
CA GLY A 334 17.16 8.64 -4.34
C GLY A 334 16.91 10.15 -4.40
N ASP A 335 15.67 10.60 -4.63
CA ASP A 335 15.32 12.02 -4.59
C ASP A 335 15.34 12.53 -3.14
N THR A 336 16.26 13.45 -2.86
CA THR A 336 16.40 14.04 -1.52
C THR A 336 15.17 14.82 -1.07
N ARG A 337 14.34 15.31 -1.99
CA ARG A 337 13.06 15.97 -1.68
C ARG A 337 12.09 15.02 -0.99
N PHE A 338 12.19 13.72 -1.24
CA PHE A 338 11.44 12.71 -0.53
C PHE A 338 11.91 12.55 0.92
N THR A 339 13.23 12.52 1.15
CA THR A 339 13.78 12.24 2.49
C THR A 339 13.78 13.45 3.42
N LEU A 340 13.98 14.67 2.90
CA LEU A 340 14.08 15.88 3.69
C LEU A 340 12.88 16.16 4.63
N PRO A 341 11.60 15.94 4.21
CA PRO A 341 10.44 16.14 5.08
C PRO A 341 10.42 15.25 6.32
N PHE A 342 11.07 14.08 6.27
CA PHE A 342 11.16 13.17 7.42
C PHE A 342 12.18 13.65 8.47
N GLY A 343 13.06 14.59 8.09
CA GLY A 343 14.02 15.21 8.99
C GLY A 343 15.05 14.25 9.54
N MET A 344 15.61 14.64 10.67
CA MET A 344 16.51 13.84 11.48
C MET A 344 15.74 13.27 12.68
N GLU A 345 14.65 12.53 12.43
CA GLU A 345 14.02 11.78 13.50
C GLU A 345 15.04 10.77 14.08
N VAL A 346 15.37 10.96 15.33
CA VAL A 346 16.23 10.09 16.13
C VAL A 346 15.35 9.11 16.86
#